data_860bc0ec6f3a127b2a8b6faca1bf6e5d
#
_entry.id   860bc0ec6f3a127b2a8b6faca1bf6e5d
#
_cell.length_a   1.000
_cell.length_b   1.000
_cell.length_c   1.000
_cell.angle_alpha   90.00
_cell.angle_beta   90.00
_cell.angle_gamma   90.00
#
_symmetry.space_group_name_H-M   'P 1'
#
loop_
_entity.id
_entity.type
_entity.pdbx_description
1 polymer ?
#
loop_
_entity_poly.entity_id
_entity_poly.type
_entity_poly.pdbx_seq_one_letter_code
_entity_poly.pdbx_strand_id
1 'polypeptide(L)'
;MQRIELDIDALFGHSDTAKLSELPGYMEKARALAGEGNEIILTGQGPIWLYLKIAHALHGKARKLIYRSPVTGDVVIFDHSPDGEVSA
;
A
#
# COMPACT_ATOMS: atom_id res chain seq x y z
N MET A 1 3.86 16.58 2.26
CA MET A 1 3.27 15.24 2.08
C MET A 1 2.82 15.07 0.63
N GLN A 2 3.15 13.97 0.05
CA GLN A 2 2.73 13.65 -1.30
C GLN A 2 1.67 12.58 -1.29
N ARG A 3 0.94 12.50 -2.38
CA ARG A 3 -0.05 11.45 -2.59
C ARG A 3 0.50 10.52 -3.65
N ILE A 4 0.73 9.27 -3.29
CA ILE A 4 1.37 8.31 -4.16
C ILE A 4 0.45 7.13 -4.41
N GLU A 5 0.23 6.82 -5.68
CA GLU A 5 -0.56 5.66 -6.05
C GLU A 5 0.40 4.49 -6.22
N LEU A 6 0.21 3.46 -5.43
CA LEU A 6 1.07 2.29 -5.46
C LEU A 6 0.30 1.13 -6.04
N ASP A 7 0.71 0.72 -7.22
CA ASP A 7 0.05 -0.36 -7.93
C ASP A 7 0.70 -1.68 -7.51
N ILE A 8 -0.09 -2.54 -6.91
CA ILE A 8 0.39 -3.83 -6.43
C ILE A 8 1.04 -4.64 -7.55
N ASP A 9 0.53 -4.52 -8.77
CA ASP A 9 1.10 -5.24 -9.91
C ASP A 9 2.54 -4.89 -10.14
N ALA A 10 2.92 -3.65 -9.87
CA ALA A 10 4.27 -3.20 -10.12
C ALA A 10 5.29 -3.89 -9.23
N LEU A 11 4.84 -4.50 -8.14
CA LEU A 11 5.75 -5.14 -7.21
C LEU A 11 6.29 -6.46 -7.74
N PHE A 12 5.47 -7.19 -8.49
CA PHE A 12 5.95 -8.45 -9.04
C PHE A 12 6.20 -8.37 -10.56
N GLY A 13 6.06 -7.16 -11.10
CA GLY A 13 6.59 -6.81 -12.41
C GLY A 13 6.36 -7.79 -13.53
N HIS A 14 7.42 -8.47 -13.89
CA HIS A 14 7.41 -9.31 -15.07
C HIS A 14 6.76 -10.67 -14.86
N SER A 15 6.42 -11.01 -13.63
CA SER A 15 5.81 -12.30 -13.36
C SER A 15 4.32 -12.20 -13.54
N ASP A 16 3.70 -13.29 -13.98
CA ASP A 16 2.24 -13.33 -14.09
C ASP A 16 1.59 -13.36 -12.73
N THR A 17 2.30 -13.89 -11.74
CA THR A 17 1.75 -14.01 -10.40
C THR A 17 2.79 -13.61 -9.37
N ALA A 18 2.32 -13.14 -8.23
CA ALA A 18 3.19 -12.85 -7.11
C ALA A 18 3.59 -14.16 -6.44
N LYS A 19 4.83 -14.24 -5.98
CA LYS A 19 5.38 -15.42 -5.35
C LYS A 19 5.70 -15.13 -3.90
N LEU A 20 5.20 -15.97 -3.02
CA LEU A 20 5.41 -15.77 -1.59
C LEU A 20 6.90 -15.75 -1.24
N SER A 21 7.70 -16.55 -1.94
CA SER A 21 9.14 -16.60 -1.69
C SER A 21 9.84 -15.27 -1.97
N GLU A 22 9.21 -14.39 -2.74
CA GLU A 22 9.81 -13.12 -3.09
C GLU A 22 9.20 -11.96 -2.32
N LEU A 23 8.41 -12.27 -1.32
CA LEU A 23 7.73 -11.25 -0.53
C LEU A 23 8.68 -10.20 0.07
N PRO A 24 9.84 -10.58 0.62
CA PRO A 24 10.74 -9.55 1.17
C PRO A 24 11.12 -8.49 0.14
N GLY A 25 11.33 -8.91 -1.10
CA GLY A 25 11.64 -7.96 -2.17
C GLY A 25 10.48 -7.05 -2.50
N TYR A 26 9.26 -7.59 -2.50
CA TYR A 26 8.08 -6.80 -2.75
C TYR A 26 7.90 -5.74 -1.67
N MET A 27 8.10 -6.14 -0.41
CA MET A 27 7.95 -5.23 0.70
C MET A 27 8.97 -4.11 0.65
N GLU A 28 10.20 -4.44 0.32
CA GLU A 28 11.25 -3.45 0.22
C GLU A 28 10.95 -2.46 -0.90
N LYS A 29 10.50 -2.96 -2.04
CA LYS A 29 10.16 -2.11 -3.17
C LYS A 29 8.99 -1.18 -2.82
N ALA A 30 8.01 -1.71 -2.12
CA ALA A 30 6.87 -0.91 -1.72
C ALA A 30 7.29 0.21 -0.77
N ARG A 31 8.17 -0.09 0.18
CA ARG A 31 8.66 0.93 1.10
C ARG A 31 9.40 2.03 0.36
N ALA A 32 10.21 1.63 -0.63
CA ALA A 32 10.96 2.61 -1.41
C ALA A 32 10.02 3.51 -2.21
N LEU A 33 8.98 2.94 -2.80
CA LEU A 33 8.03 3.72 -3.57
C LEU A 33 7.20 4.63 -2.69
N ALA A 34 6.86 4.17 -1.49
CA ALA A 34 6.01 4.93 -0.59
C ALA A 34 6.71 6.14 0.02
N GLY A 35 8.01 6.05 0.23
CA GLY A 35 8.74 7.12 0.91
C GLY A 35 8.32 7.24 2.36
N GLU A 36 8.44 8.42 2.90
CA GLU A 36 8.13 8.68 4.30
C GLU A 36 7.04 9.73 4.42
N GLY A 37 6.07 9.45 5.28
CA GLY A 37 5.07 10.45 5.63
C GLY A 37 4.12 10.84 4.52
N ASN A 38 3.94 9.99 3.54
CA ASN A 38 3.08 10.29 2.41
C ASN A 38 1.72 9.60 2.54
N GLU A 39 0.78 10.07 1.75
CA GLU A 39 -0.51 9.40 1.62
C GLU A 39 -0.39 8.39 0.49
N ILE A 40 -0.66 7.13 0.77
CA ILE A 40 -0.49 6.06 -0.20
C ILE A 40 -1.85 5.51 -0.60
N ILE A 41 -2.08 5.40 -1.88
CA ILE A 41 -3.28 4.76 -2.40
C ILE A 41 -2.85 3.44 -3.00
N LEU A 42 -3.28 2.36 -2.36
CA LEU A 42 -2.92 1.02 -2.78
C LEU A 42 -3.98 0.52 -3.75
N THR A 43 -3.54 0.13 -4.92
CA THR A 43 -4.44 -0.27 -6.00
C THR A 43 -3.83 -1.40 -6.81
N GLY A 44 -4.51 -1.85 -7.84
CA GLY A 44 -3.99 -2.86 -8.74
C GLY A 44 -4.53 -4.23 -8.44
N GLN A 45 -3.98 -5.22 -9.10
CA GLN A 45 -4.44 -6.61 -8.94
C GLN A 45 -3.32 -7.47 -8.38
N GLY A 46 -3.65 -8.26 -7.40
CA GLY A 46 -2.71 -9.17 -6.80
C GLY A 46 -3.41 -10.00 -5.75
N PRO A 47 -2.71 -10.97 -5.19
CA PRO A 47 -3.33 -11.84 -4.18
C PRO A 47 -3.60 -11.06 -2.90
N ILE A 48 -4.61 -11.50 -2.18
CA ILE A 48 -5.02 -10.84 -0.94
C ILE A 48 -3.87 -10.76 0.04
N TRP A 49 -3.09 -11.86 0.17
CA TRP A 49 -2.00 -11.86 1.14
C TRP A 49 -0.96 -10.76 0.85
N LEU A 50 -0.77 -10.43 -0.42
CA LEU A 50 0.18 -9.40 -0.77
C LEU A 50 -0.31 -8.03 -0.31
N TYR A 51 -1.59 -7.73 -0.51
CA TYR A 51 -2.17 -6.49 -0.01
C TYR A 51 -1.99 -6.37 1.49
N LEU A 52 -2.28 -7.45 2.22
CA LEU A 52 -2.17 -7.42 3.67
C LEU A 52 -0.74 -7.21 4.14
N LYS A 53 0.20 -7.88 3.51
CA LYS A 53 1.60 -7.74 3.88
C LYS A 53 2.14 -6.35 3.56
N ILE A 54 1.75 -5.79 2.42
CA ILE A 54 2.20 -4.46 2.05
C ILE A 54 1.59 -3.41 2.97
N ALA A 55 0.31 -3.56 3.30
CA ALA A 55 -0.33 -2.63 4.22
C ALA A 55 0.40 -2.63 5.57
N HIS A 56 0.76 -3.80 6.07
CA HIS A 56 1.49 -3.91 7.32
C HIS A 56 2.87 -3.26 7.21
N ALA A 57 3.55 -3.50 6.09
CA ALA A 57 4.89 -2.96 5.89
C ALA A 57 4.88 -1.43 5.86
N LEU A 58 3.80 -0.83 5.38
CA LEU A 58 3.71 0.61 5.25
C LEU A 58 3.19 1.30 6.50
N HIS A 59 2.74 0.53 7.48
CA HIS A 59 2.09 1.10 8.67
C HIS A 59 3.00 2.08 9.40
N GLY A 60 4.28 1.84 9.43
CA GLY A 60 5.21 2.73 10.12
C GLY A 60 5.82 3.81 9.23
N LYS A 61 5.49 3.85 7.96
CA LYS A 61 6.10 4.77 7.02
C LYS A 61 5.11 5.74 6.41
N ALA A 62 3.95 5.27 6.03
CA ALA A 62 2.95 6.12 5.40
C ALA A 62 2.19 6.89 6.45
N ARG A 63 1.81 8.10 6.12
CA ARG A 63 0.97 8.89 7.00
C ARG A 63 -0.47 8.42 6.91
N LYS A 64 -0.90 7.99 5.72
CA LYS A 64 -2.26 7.54 5.50
C LYS A 64 -2.23 6.48 4.43
N LEU A 65 -3.00 5.43 4.61
CA LEU A 65 -3.11 4.37 3.62
C LEU A 65 -4.56 4.20 3.21
N ILE A 66 -4.79 4.23 1.92
CA ILE A 66 -6.11 4.05 1.33
C ILE A 66 -6.04 2.85 0.41
N TYR A 67 -7.05 2.00 0.47
CA TYR A 67 -7.20 0.92 -0.50
C TYR A 67 -8.26 1.34 -1.51
N ARG A 68 -7.88 1.35 -2.79
CA ARG A 68 -8.83 1.70 -3.84
C ARG A 68 -9.48 0.44 -4.36
N SER A 69 -10.65 0.17 -3.86
CA SER A 69 -11.41 -1.03 -4.22
C SER A 69 -12.19 -0.80 -5.51
N PRO A 70 -12.15 -1.75 -6.43
CA PRO A 70 -12.97 -1.62 -7.64
C PRO A 70 -14.47 -1.74 -7.37
N VAL A 71 -14.82 -2.19 -6.17
CA VAL A 71 -16.22 -2.40 -5.82
C VAL A 71 -16.78 -1.23 -5.02
N THR A 72 -16.07 -0.81 -3.98
CA THR A 72 -16.58 0.19 -3.06
C THR A 72 -15.93 1.57 -3.23
N GLY A 73 -14.90 1.67 -4.03
CA GLY A 73 -14.11 2.90 -4.10
C GLY A 73 -13.09 2.94 -2.97
N ASP A 74 -12.67 4.13 -2.61
CA ASP A 74 -11.58 4.29 -1.67
C ASP A 74 -12.00 3.98 -0.24
N VAL A 75 -11.19 3.17 0.42
CA VAL A 75 -11.40 2.79 1.83
C VAL A 75 -10.15 3.15 2.61
N VAL A 76 -10.31 3.96 3.65
CA VAL A 76 -9.17 4.34 4.48
C VAL A 76 -8.80 3.17 5.37
N ILE A 77 -7.56 2.72 5.25
CA ILE A 77 -7.06 1.59 6.05
C ILE A 77 -6.49 2.10 7.37
N PHE A 78 -5.69 3.16 7.31
CA PHE A 78 -5.27 3.87 8.53
C PHE A 78 -4.96 5.32 8.18
N ASP A 79 -5.01 6.16 9.20
CA ASP A 79 -4.72 7.57 9.04
C ASP A 79 -4.00 8.04 10.29
N HIS A 80 -2.73 8.33 10.16
CA HIS A 80 -1.90 8.80 11.26
C HIS A 80 -1.63 10.29 11.17
N SER A 81 -2.52 11.02 10.51
CA SER A 81 -2.35 12.47 10.41
C SER A 81 -2.38 13.09 11.79
N PRO A 82 -1.52 14.06 12.04
CA PRO A 82 -1.51 14.71 13.35
C PRO A 82 -2.83 15.39 13.67
N ASP A 83 -3.50 15.87 12.65
CA ASP A 83 -4.72 16.56 12.85
C ASP A 83 -5.84 15.65 13.09
N GLY A 84 -5.54 14.60 12.94
CA GLY A 84 -6.22 13.61 13.18
C GLY A 84 -7.56 13.48 13.17
N GLU A 85 -7.93 13.89 13.09
CA GLU A 85 -8.91 13.72 13.11
C GLU A 85 -9.62 12.92 12.87
N VAL A 86 -9.98 12.51 13.10
CA VAL A 86 -10.74 11.87 13.04
C VAL A 86 -11.27 11.09 12.49
N SER A 87 -11.20 10.89 12.06
CA SER A 87 -11.63 10.19 11.35
C SER A 87 -12.09 9.11 11.56
N ALA A 88 -12.30 8.75 11.95
CA ALA A 88 -12.78 7.61 12.15
C ALA A 88 -12.69 6.64 11.51
#